data_4b0f6476b303b80a43b29b1a7efd3d69
#
_entry.id   4b0f6476b303b80a43b29b1a7efd3d69
#
_cell.length_a   1.000
_cell.length_b   1.000
_cell.length_c   1.000
_cell.angle_alpha   90.00
_cell.angle_beta   90.00
_cell.angle_gamma   90.00
#
_symmetry.space_group_name_H-M   'P 1'
#
loop_
_entity.id
_entity.type
_entity.pdbx_description
1 polymer ?
#
loop_
_entity_poly.entity_id
_entity_poly.type
_entity_poly.pdbx_seq_one_letter_code
_entity_poly.pdbx_strand_id
1 'polypeptide(L)'
;MTSRSSVTTARPSRGRAVARTQTLLPGRDGIGTVRRTTLPGGLRVVTETLPSVRSATFGIWAHVGSRDETPTLNGATHYLEHLLFKGTTKRSALDISSAIDAVGGEMNAFTAKEYTCYYARVLDTDLPLAIDVVCDMLTGSLILDEDVDAERGVILEEIAMTEDDPGDVVHDLFAQTMFGDTPLGRPVLGTVDTINALTRGQIARFYKKHYDPTHLVVAAAGNVDHATVVRQVRRAFERAGALTRTDAVPVDPRDGRRTIRTAGRVELLGRKTEQAHVVLGMPGLARTDERRWALGVLNTALGGGMSSRLFQEVREKRGLAYSVYSYTSGFADCGLFGVYAGCRPSQVHDVLRICRDELDKVASEGLTDEEITRAVGQLSGSTVLGLEDTGAIMNRIGKSELCWGTQMSVDDMLARIAAVTPDEVREVARDVLTQRPSLSVIGPLKDKQADRLHQAVS
;
A
#
# COMPACT_ATOMS: atom_id res chain seq x y z
N MET A 1 -4.95 31.49 67.16
CA MET A 1 -5.92 31.63 66.06
C MET A 1 -5.14 32.08 64.84
N THR A 2 -4.74 31.15 64.01
CA THR A 2 -3.98 31.41 62.76
C THR A 2 -4.85 31.05 61.56
N SER A 3 -5.28 32.03 60.83
CA SER A 3 -6.10 31.96 59.63
C SER A 3 -5.30 31.30 58.48
N ARG A 4 -5.75 30.13 57.99
CA ARG A 4 -5.25 29.52 56.77
C ARG A 4 -5.94 30.14 55.55
N SER A 5 -5.21 30.95 54.80
CA SER A 5 -5.61 31.46 53.48
C SER A 5 -5.57 30.34 52.47
N SER A 6 -6.72 29.96 51.89
CA SER A 6 -6.84 29.00 50.81
C SER A 6 -6.50 29.69 49.48
N VAL A 7 -5.35 29.36 48.90
CA VAL A 7 -4.98 29.77 47.54
C VAL A 7 -5.72 28.85 46.56
N THR A 8 -6.76 29.36 45.93
CA THR A 8 -7.45 28.71 44.82
C THR A 8 -6.59 28.88 43.58
N THR A 9 -5.86 27.82 43.17
CA THR A 9 -5.15 27.80 41.89
C THR A 9 -6.16 27.68 40.75
N ALA A 10 -6.37 28.75 40.00
CA ALA A 10 -7.15 28.77 38.76
C ALA A 10 -6.51 27.81 37.77
N ARG A 11 -7.25 26.78 37.32
CA ARG A 11 -6.84 25.94 36.20
C ARG A 11 -6.66 26.83 34.97
N PRO A 12 -5.54 26.68 34.21
CA PRO A 12 -5.37 27.44 32.96
C PRO A 12 -6.51 27.07 32.02
N SER A 13 -7.15 28.06 31.45
CA SER A 13 -8.16 27.91 30.39
C SER A 13 -7.50 27.17 29.24
N ARG A 14 -7.96 25.94 28.94
CA ARG A 14 -7.54 25.19 27.74
C ARG A 14 -7.91 26.04 26.52
N GLY A 15 -6.93 26.71 25.94
CA GLY A 15 -7.10 27.42 24.67
C GLY A 15 -7.69 26.48 23.64
N ARG A 16 -8.69 26.95 22.89
CA ARG A 16 -9.31 26.19 21.81
C ARG A 16 -8.21 25.83 20.81
N ALA A 17 -7.96 24.54 20.57
CA ALA A 17 -6.96 24.11 19.61
C ALA A 17 -7.28 24.71 18.23
N VAL A 18 -6.31 25.36 17.61
CA VAL A 18 -6.46 26.06 16.33
C VAL A 18 -5.88 25.19 15.24
N ALA A 19 -6.57 25.12 14.10
CA ALA A 19 -6.05 24.44 12.92
C ALA A 19 -4.70 25.05 12.52
N ARG A 20 -3.69 24.20 12.27
CA ARG A 20 -2.33 24.62 11.90
C ARG A 20 -2.06 24.25 10.46
N THR A 21 -1.88 25.24 9.60
CA THR A 21 -1.51 25.05 8.19
C THR A 21 -0.01 25.30 7.97
N GLN A 22 0.62 24.45 7.15
CA GLN A 22 2.02 24.53 6.75
C GLN A 22 2.14 24.29 5.23
N THR A 23 2.97 25.06 4.56
CA THR A 23 3.44 24.72 3.21
C THR A 23 4.61 23.76 3.37
N LEU A 24 4.47 22.54 2.87
CA LEU A 24 5.48 21.47 2.97
C LEU A 24 6.43 21.53 1.78
N LEU A 25 5.88 21.72 0.56
CA LEU A 25 6.64 21.92 -0.67
C LEU A 25 6.09 23.14 -1.40
N PRO A 26 6.92 24.17 -1.65
CA PRO A 26 6.50 25.31 -2.47
C PRO A 26 6.35 24.87 -3.93
N GLY A 27 5.32 25.35 -4.60
CA GLY A 27 5.15 25.18 -6.04
C GLY A 27 6.25 25.88 -6.83
N ARG A 28 6.66 25.26 -7.92
CA ARG A 28 7.57 25.82 -8.94
C ARG A 28 6.97 25.54 -10.32
N ASP A 29 7.59 26.02 -11.39
CA ASP A 29 7.11 25.86 -12.76
C ASP A 29 6.65 24.40 -13.05
N GLY A 30 5.33 24.20 -13.18
CA GLY A 30 4.70 22.91 -13.43
C GLY A 30 4.58 21.94 -12.24
N ILE A 31 5.20 22.27 -11.07
CA ILE A 31 5.15 21.43 -9.86
C ILE A 31 4.15 22.06 -8.88
N GLY A 32 3.23 21.22 -8.38
CA GLY A 32 2.18 21.65 -7.47
C GLY A 32 2.69 22.09 -6.08
N THR A 33 1.94 22.97 -5.45
CA THR A 33 2.21 23.35 -4.05
C THR A 33 1.61 22.33 -3.11
N VAL A 34 2.44 21.72 -2.25
CA VAL A 34 1.96 20.80 -1.21
C VAL A 34 1.76 21.55 0.11
N ARG A 35 0.53 21.47 0.63
CA ARG A 35 0.16 22.07 1.92
C ARG A 35 -0.45 21.03 2.84
N ARG A 36 -0.20 21.16 4.14
CA ARG A 36 -0.82 20.35 5.19
C ARG A 36 -1.52 21.21 6.21
N THR A 37 -2.75 20.86 6.57
CA THR A 37 -3.45 21.38 7.74
C THR A 37 -3.74 20.26 8.72
N THR A 38 -3.35 20.41 9.98
CA THR A 38 -3.80 19.54 11.06
C THR A 38 -4.98 20.20 11.76
N LEU A 39 -6.14 19.57 11.71
CA LEU A 39 -7.36 20.03 12.37
C LEU A 39 -7.35 19.68 13.86
N PRO A 40 -8.08 20.43 14.70
CA PRO A 40 -8.43 19.98 16.04
C PRO A 40 -9.10 18.60 15.96
N GLY A 41 -8.65 17.65 16.79
CA GLY A 41 -9.07 16.24 16.68
C GLY A 41 -8.06 15.36 15.94
N GLY A 42 -6.95 15.92 15.46
CA GLY A 42 -5.82 15.17 14.91
C GLY A 42 -5.97 14.76 13.44
N LEU A 43 -7.05 15.15 12.75
CA LEU A 43 -7.20 14.88 11.33
C LEU A 43 -6.22 15.72 10.50
N ARG A 44 -5.44 15.06 9.65
CA ARG A 44 -4.51 15.71 8.70
C ARG A 44 -5.17 15.85 7.33
N VAL A 45 -5.04 17.04 6.73
CA VAL A 45 -5.49 17.32 5.36
C VAL A 45 -4.28 17.80 4.56
N VAL A 46 -3.90 17.02 3.55
CA VAL A 46 -2.77 17.32 2.66
C VAL A 46 -3.31 17.56 1.25
N THR A 47 -2.85 18.59 0.58
CA THR A 47 -3.24 18.87 -0.81
C THR A 47 -2.04 19.18 -1.66
N GLU A 48 -2.11 18.80 -2.93
CA GLU A 48 -1.22 19.26 -3.99
C GLU A 48 -2.03 19.99 -5.06
N THR A 49 -1.79 21.29 -5.19
CA THR A 49 -2.55 22.15 -6.11
C THR A 49 -1.86 22.21 -7.48
N LEU A 50 -2.57 21.77 -8.53
CA LEU A 50 -2.14 21.77 -9.94
C LEU A 50 -3.17 22.53 -10.79
N PRO A 51 -2.99 23.84 -11.00
CA PRO A 51 -4.01 24.69 -11.66
C PRO A 51 -4.18 24.39 -13.16
N SER A 52 -3.24 23.66 -13.77
CA SER A 52 -3.23 23.35 -15.22
C SER A 52 -4.17 22.21 -15.61
N VAL A 53 -4.66 21.41 -14.65
CA VAL A 53 -5.56 20.29 -14.91
C VAL A 53 -7.01 20.66 -14.62
N ARG A 54 -7.96 19.90 -15.20
CA ARG A 54 -9.41 20.07 -15.00
C ARG A 54 -10.02 18.97 -14.14
N SER A 55 -9.19 18.15 -13.52
CA SER A 55 -9.59 17.08 -12.62
C SER A 55 -9.09 17.32 -11.20
N ALA A 56 -9.78 16.67 -10.25
CA ALA A 56 -9.38 16.58 -8.86
C ALA A 56 -9.61 15.16 -8.35
N THR A 57 -8.62 14.61 -7.64
CA THR A 57 -8.77 13.36 -6.91
C THR A 57 -8.74 13.67 -5.41
N PHE A 58 -9.74 13.16 -4.70
CA PHE A 58 -9.89 13.29 -3.26
C PHE A 58 -9.90 11.90 -2.64
N GLY A 59 -9.08 11.67 -1.62
CA GLY A 59 -9.03 10.39 -0.91
C GLY A 59 -8.87 10.55 0.59
N ILE A 60 -9.34 9.56 1.34
CA ILE A 60 -9.12 9.44 2.78
C ILE A 60 -8.37 8.14 3.05
N TRP A 61 -7.21 8.28 3.64
CA TRP A 61 -6.29 7.22 4.00
C TRP A 61 -6.47 6.86 5.46
N ALA A 62 -6.71 5.59 5.77
CA ALA A 62 -6.76 5.07 7.12
C ALA A 62 -5.46 4.34 7.46
N HIS A 63 -4.89 4.65 8.63
CA HIS A 63 -3.67 4.01 9.16
C HIS A 63 -3.98 2.62 9.73
N VAL A 64 -4.68 1.82 8.93
CA VAL A 64 -5.10 0.45 9.23
C VAL A 64 -5.11 -0.37 7.96
N GLY A 65 -4.56 -1.58 8.02
CA GLY A 65 -4.59 -2.57 6.95
C GLY A 65 -4.67 -3.99 7.52
N SER A 66 -4.57 -5.00 6.68
CA SER A 66 -4.67 -6.40 7.14
C SER A 66 -3.62 -6.78 8.19
N ARG A 67 -2.52 -6.03 8.27
CA ARG A 67 -1.50 -6.18 9.31
C ARG A 67 -2.00 -5.91 10.73
N ASP A 68 -3.05 -5.10 10.90
CA ASP A 68 -3.61 -4.71 12.20
C ASP A 68 -4.63 -5.71 12.74
N GLU A 69 -4.94 -6.72 11.97
CA GLU A 69 -5.89 -7.76 12.29
C GLU A 69 -5.27 -8.83 13.19
N THR A 70 -6.05 -9.32 14.14
CA THR A 70 -5.73 -10.57 14.84
C THR A 70 -6.02 -11.75 13.92
N PRO A 71 -5.48 -12.96 14.20
CA PRO A 71 -5.82 -14.14 13.38
C PRO A 71 -7.33 -14.36 13.22
N THR A 72 -8.12 -14.10 14.26
CA THR A 72 -9.59 -14.27 14.25
C THR A 72 -10.34 -13.13 13.55
N LEU A 73 -9.66 -12.04 13.20
CA LEU A 73 -10.23 -10.89 12.48
C LEU A 73 -9.65 -10.78 11.07
N ASN A 74 -8.92 -11.79 10.60
CA ASN A 74 -8.31 -11.73 9.27
C ASN A 74 -9.38 -11.57 8.19
N GLY A 75 -9.19 -10.55 7.35
CA GLY A 75 -10.15 -10.11 6.34
C GLY A 75 -11.10 -8.99 6.79
N ALA A 76 -11.09 -8.60 8.09
CA ALA A 76 -11.99 -7.58 8.60
C ALA A 76 -11.77 -6.19 7.96
N THR A 77 -10.54 -5.85 7.59
CA THR A 77 -10.23 -4.56 6.97
C THR A 77 -10.80 -4.49 5.55
N HIS A 78 -10.62 -5.56 4.78
CA HIS A 78 -11.17 -5.67 3.43
C HIS A 78 -12.71 -5.75 3.47
N TYR A 79 -13.27 -6.52 4.40
CA TYR A 79 -14.71 -6.57 4.60
C TYR A 79 -15.30 -5.18 4.89
N LEU A 80 -14.60 -4.41 5.76
CA LEU A 80 -15.02 -3.05 6.08
C LEU A 80 -14.91 -2.12 4.87
N GLU A 81 -13.94 -2.34 3.98
CA GLU A 81 -13.83 -1.61 2.72
C GLU A 81 -15.15 -1.70 1.94
N HIS A 82 -15.70 -2.90 1.72
CA HIS A 82 -16.98 -3.12 1.06
C HIS A 82 -18.14 -2.45 1.79
N LEU A 83 -18.21 -2.63 3.09
CA LEU A 83 -19.35 -2.17 3.90
C LEU A 83 -19.50 -0.64 3.94
N LEU A 84 -18.42 0.11 3.76
CA LEU A 84 -18.51 1.57 3.73
C LEU A 84 -19.24 2.10 2.48
N PHE A 85 -19.37 1.29 1.41
CA PHE A 85 -20.17 1.62 0.23
C PHE A 85 -21.67 1.26 0.35
N LYS A 86 -22.09 0.52 1.39
CA LYS A 86 -23.47 -0.02 1.48
C LYS A 86 -24.50 0.97 1.97
N GLY A 87 -24.09 2.00 2.67
CA GLY A 87 -24.98 3.08 3.04
C GLY A 87 -24.57 3.82 4.31
N THR A 88 -25.11 5.01 4.39
CA THR A 88 -24.93 5.95 5.51
C THR A 88 -26.31 6.36 6.04
N THR A 89 -26.32 7.20 7.08
CA THR A 89 -27.57 7.81 7.55
C THR A 89 -28.21 8.76 6.54
N LYS A 90 -27.50 9.14 5.46
CA LYS A 90 -27.95 10.10 4.46
C LYS A 90 -28.15 9.50 3.07
N ARG A 91 -27.44 8.42 2.76
CA ARG A 91 -27.37 7.85 1.41
C ARG A 91 -27.50 6.35 1.46
N SER A 92 -28.30 5.78 0.58
CA SER A 92 -28.25 4.36 0.25
C SER A 92 -26.99 4.04 -0.57
N ALA A 93 -26.68 2.76 -0.80
CA ALA A 93 -25.62 2.34 -1.69
C ALA A 93 -25.79 2.89 -3.11
N LEU A 94 -27.03 2.88 -3.62
CA LEU A 94 -27.36 3.44 -4.94
C LEU A 94 -27.15 4.96 -4.98
N ASP A 95 -27.51 5.69 -3.92
CA ASP A 95 -27.29 7.14 -3.85
C ASP A 95 -25.81 7.49 -3.83
N ILE A 96 -24.98 6.65 -3.20
CA ILE A 96 -23.51 6.84 -3.18
C ILE A 96 -22.94 6.69 -4.59
N SER A 97 -23.22 5.58 -5.28
CA SER A 97 -22.70 5.31 -6.62
C SER A 97 -23.26 6.29 -7.65
N SER A 98 -24.59 6.50 -7.69
CA SER A 98 -25.22 7.37 -8.66
C SER A 98 -24.84 8.84 -8.52
N ALA A 99 -24.47 9.31 -7.31
CA ALA A 99 -24.00 10.68 -7.12
C ALA A 99 -22.68 10.94 -7.87
N ILE A 100 -21.77 9.97 -7.87
CA ILE A 100 -20.48 10.09 -8.57
C ILE A 100 -20.62 9.80 -10.06
N ASP A 101 -21.42 8.78 -10.42
CA ASP A 101 -21.70 8.45 -11.83
C ASP A 101 -22.35 9.62 -12.58
N ALA A 102 -23.27 10.34 -11.93
CA ALA A 102 -23.99 11.47 -12.53
C ALA A 102 -23.07 12.61 -12.98
N VAL A 103 -21.87 12.74 -12.40
CA VAL A 103 -20.84 13.74 -12.77
C VAL A 103 -19.72 13.14 -13.60
N GLY A 104 -19.87 11.88 -14.05
CA GLY A 104 -18.82 11.15 -14.80
C GLY A 104 -17.54 10.93 -13.97
N GLY A 105 -17.68 10.83 -12.66
CA GLY A 105 -16.58 10.57 -11.73
C GLY A 105 -16.29 9.07 -11.58
N GLU A 106 -15.16 8.77 -10.96
CA GLU A 106 -14.75 7.42 -10.56
C GLU A 106 -14.61 7.39 -9.03
N MET A 107 -15.13 6.34 -8.40
CA MET A 107 -14.95 6.14 -6.96
C MET A 107 -14.55 4.69 -6.70
N ASN A 108 -13.54 4.51 -5.85
CA ASN A 108 -13.07 3.19 -5.48
C ASN A 108 -12.38 3.22 -4.10
N ALA A 109 -11.98 2.04 -3.64
CA ALA A 109 -11.16 1.87 -2.47
C ALA A 109 -10.12 0.75 -2.70
N PHE A 110 -9.15 0.66 -1.82
CA PHE A 110 -8.24 -0.48 -1.77
C PHE A 110 -7.69 -0.67 -0.35
N THR A 111 -7.53 -1.93 0.03
CA THR A 111 -6.91 -2.35 1.28
C THR A 111 -5.54 -2.95 1.00
N ALA A 112 -4.53 -2.45 1.71
CA ALA A 112 -3.18 -3.00 1.71
C ALA A 112 -2.83 -3.58 3.09
N LYS A 113 -1.62 -4.11 3.22
CA LYS A 113 -1.16 -4.65 4.51
C LYS A 113 -1.15 -3.61 5.64
N GLU A 114 -0.82 -2.35 5.36
CA GLU A 114 -0.57 -1.33 6.39
C GLU A 114 -1.47 -0.08 6.30
N TYR A 115 -2.32 0.01 5.29
CA TYR A 115 -3.24 1.14 5.08
C TYR A 115 -4.42 0.74 4.19
N THR A 116 -5.49 1.54 4.28
CA THR A 116 -6.67 1.47 3.42
C THR A 116 -6.94 2.87 2.87
N CYS A 117 -7.40 2.98 1.64
CA CYS A 117 -7.73 4.26 1.01
C CYS A 117 -9.11 4.18 0.33
N TYR A 118 -9.93 5.21 0.53
CA TYR A 118 -11.20 5.42 -0.16
C TYR A 118 -11.07 6.71 -0.94
N TYR A 119 -11.35 6.72 -2.23
CA TYR A 119 -11.11 7.88 -3.07
C TYR A 119 -12.15 8.06 -4.16
N ALA A 120 -12.29 9.30 -4.61
CA ALA A 120 -13.05 9.66 -5.79
C ALA A 120 -12.24 10.61 -6.68
N ARG A 121 -12.35 10.43 -8.00
CA ARG A 121 -11.77 11.28 -9.04
C ARG A 121 -12.90 11.90 -9.83
N VAL A 122 -12.91 13.20 -9.92
CA VAL A 122 -13.99 13.98 -10.54
C VAL A 122 -13.42 15.18 -11.31
N LEU A 123 -14.28 15.90 -12.02
CA LEU A 123 -13.91 17.23 -12.49
C LEU A 123 -13.69 18.16 -11.29
N ASP A 124 -12.86 19.17 -11.45
CA ASP A 124 -12.54 20.15 -10.41
C ASP A 124 -13.77 20.88 -9.85
N THR A 125 -14.80 21.08 -10.69
CA THR A 125 -16.10 21.67 -10.32
C THR A 125 -16.90 20.79 -9.37
N ASP A 126 -16.71 19.46 -9.44
CA ASP A 126 -17.49 18.47 -8.68
C ASP A 126 -16.74 17.96 -7.44
N LEU A 127 -15.56 18.51 -7.16
CA LEU A 127 -14.80 18.20 -5.94
C LEU A 127 -15.63 18.36 -4.64
N PRO A 128 -16.50 19.36 -4.47
CA PRO A 128 -17.36 19.45 -3.29
C PRO A 128 -18.27 18.23 -3.08
N LEU A 129 -18.78 17.64 -4.15
CA LEU A 129 -19.58 16.42 -4.12
C LEU A 129 -18.74 15.24 -3.69
N ALA A 130 -17.57 15.04 -4.29
CA ALA A 130 -16.64 13.97 -3.93
C ALA A 130 -16.25 14.03 -2.44
N ILE A 131 -15.94 15.23 -1.93
CA ILE A 131 -15.64 15.42 -0.51
C ILE A 131 -16.84 15.04 0.38
N ASP A 132 -18.04 15.46 0.03
CA ASP A 132 -19.24 15.18 0.84
C ASP A 132 -19.56 13.68 0.85
N VAL A 133 -19.48 13.00 -0.30
CA VAL A 133 -19.76 11.56 -0.43
C VAL A 133 -18.72 10.74 0.34
N VAL A 134 -17.43 10.91 0.07
CA VAL A 134 -16.38 10.10 0.70
C VAL A 134 -16.29 10.37 2.21
N CYS A 135 -16.44 11.61 2.66
CA CYS A 135 -16.49 11.91 4.10
C CYS A 135 -17.73 11.27 4.76
N ASP A 136 -18.88 11.27 4.10
CA ASP A 136 -20.11 10.67 4.62
C ASP A 136 -19.96 9.16 4.77
N MET A 137 -19.38 8.47 3.76
CA MET A 137 -19.08 7.04 3.83
C MET A 137 -18.20 6.70 5.04
N LEU A 138 -17.11 7.44 5.26
CA LEU A 138 -16.18 7.13 6.33
C LEU A 138 -16.67 7.52 7.73
N THR A 139 -17.59 8.45 7.84
CA THR A 139 -18.03 8.95 9.16
C THR A 139 -19.45 8.53 9.52
N GLY A 140 -20.24 8.10 8.56
CA GLY A 140 -21.68 7.84 8.70
C GLY A 140 -22.14 6.43 8.32
N SER A 141 -21.22 5.52 7.97
CA SER A 141 -21.61 4.15 7.58
C SER A 141 -22.39 3.43 8.67
N LEU A 142 -23.46 2.76 8.28
CA LEU A 142 -24.40 2.09 9.17
C LEU A 142 -23.92 0.70 9.60
N ILE A 143 -23.21 -0.01 8.73
CA ILE A 143 -22.75 -1.39 8.92
C ILE A 143 -23.93 -2.24 9.44
N LEU A 144 -24.98 -2.42 8.61
CA LEU A 144 -26.18 -3.17 8.97
C LEU A 144 -25.89 -4.68 8.94
N ASP A 145 -26.64 -5.45 9.70
CA ASP A 145 -26.48 -6.92 9.71
C ASP A 145 -26.78 -7.52 8.33
N GLU A 146 -27.81 -7.00 7.63
CA GLU A 146 -28.17 -7.42 6.27
C GLU A 146 -27.06 -7.13 5.24
N ASP A 147 -26.36 -5.99 5.36
CA ASP A 147 -25.22 -5.66 4.49
C ASP A 147 -24.03 -6.57 4.76
N VAL A 148 -23.77 -6.88 6.04
CA VAL A 148 -22.70 -7.82 6.41
C VAL A 148 -22.97 -9.20 5.84
N ASP A 149 -24.21 -9.70 5.91
CA ASP A 149 -24.54 -11.02 5.36
C ASP A 149 -24.49 -11.04 3.84
N ALA A 150 -24.94 -9.98 3.17
CA ALA A 150 -24.85 -9.85 1.72
C ALA A 150 -23.39 -9.78 1.23
N GLU A 151 -22.56 -8.93 1.84
CA GLU A 151 -21.17 -8.75 1.45
C GLU A 151 -20.29 -9.97 1.78
N ARG A 152 -20.68 -10.76 2.80
CA ARG A 152 -20.02 -12.05 3.06
C ARG A 152 -20.01 -12.93 1.80
N GLY A 153 -21.16 -13.01 1.10
CA GLY A 153 -21.26 -13.75 -0.14
C GLY A 153 -20.33 -13.22 -1.23
N VAL A 154 -20.29 -11.88 -1.39
CA VAL A 154 -19.43 -11.22 -2.38
C VAL A 154 -17.95 -11.49 -2.09
N ILE A 155 -17.50 -11.34 -0.84
CA ILE A 155 -16.10 -11.58 -0.45
C ILE A 155 -15.71 -13.06 -0.62
N LEU A 156 -16.62 -13.99 -0.33
CA LEU A 156 -16.35 -15.41 -0.58
C LEU A 156 -16.20 -15.73 -2.08
N GLU A 157 -16.96 -15.06 -2.94
CA GLU A 157 -16.77 -15.15 -4.40
C GLU A 157 -15.44 -14.53 -4.85
N GLU A 158 -15.01 -13.42 -4.27
CA GLU A 158 -13.70 -12.82 -4.56
C GLU A 158 -12.54 -13.74 -4.11
N ILE A 159 -12.68 -14.39 -2.96
CA ILE A 159 -11.71 -15.40 -2.52
C ILE A 159 -11.66 -16.55 -3.54
N ALA A 160 -12.81 -17.04 -3.99
CA ALA A 160 -12.88 -18.11 -5.00
C ALA A 160 -12.25 -17.67 -6.34
N MET A 161 -12.55 -16.43 -6.79
CA MET A 161 -11.92 -15.88 -8.00
C MET A 161 -10.40 -15.78 -7.88
N THR A 162 -9.90 -15.31 -6.74
CA THR A 162 -8.45 -15.24 -6.46
C THR A 162 -7.85 -16.64 -6.41
N GLU A 163 -8.54 -17.59 -5.76
CA GLU A 163 -8.07 -18.98 -5.73
C GLU A 163 -8.03 -19.63 -7.12
N ASP A 164 -8.88 -19.22 -8.05
CA ASP A 164 -8.88 -19.72 -9.43
C ASP A 164 -7.74 -19.14 -10.29
N ASP A 165 -7.06 -18.07 -9.84
CA ASP A 165 -5.87 -17.52 -10.50
C ASP A 165 -4.58 -17.95 -9.78
N PRO A 166 -3.85 -18.96 -10.30
CA PRO A 166 -2.59 -19.41 -9.69
C PRO A 166 -1.49 -18.33 -9.68
N GLY A 167 -1.59 -17.31 -10.55
CA GLY A 167 -0.67 -16.18 -10.60
C GLY A 167 -0.83 -15.27 -9.38
N ASP A 168 -2.05 -15.07 -8.91
CA ASP A 168 -2.34 -14.29 -7.70
C ASP A 168 -2.08 -15.12 -6.44
N VAL A 169 -2.58 -16.36 -6.40
CA VAL A 169 -2.40 -17.27 -5.26
C VAL A 169 -0.93 -17.49 -4.92
N VAL A 170 -0.03 -17.55 -5.91
CA VAL A 170 1.40 -17.76 -5.62
C VAL A 170 2.03 -16.62 -4.82
N HIS A 171 1.53 -15.38 -4.96
CA HIS A 171 2.00 -14.24 -4.19
C HIS A 171 1.53 -14.30 -2.74
N ASP A 172 0.29 -14.70 -2.47
CA ASP A 172 -0.22 -14.92 -1.11
C ASP A 172 0.47 -16.12 -0.45
N LEU A 173 0.64 -17.21 -1.17
CA LEU A 173 1.43 -18.36 -0.72
C LEU A 173 2.87 -17.96 -0.39
N PHE A 174 3.47 -17.13 -1.20
CA PHE A 174 4.83 -16.62 -0.95
C PHE A 174 4.91 -15.70 0.27
N ALA A 175 3.93 -14.82 0.47
CA ALA A 175 3.87 -14.00 1.68
C ALA A 175 3.77 -14.88 2.93
N GLN A 176 2.94 -15.93 2.91
CA GLN A 176 2.81 -16.89 3.99
C GLN A 176 4.11 -17.69 4.19
N THR A 177 4.75 -18.13 3.11
CA THR A 177 6.03 -18.86 3.14
C THR A 177 7.13 -18.02 3.78
N MET A 178 7.23 -16.75 3.39
CA MET A 178 8.26 -15.85 3.86
C MET A 178 8.00 -15.36 5.29
N PHE A 179 6.80 -14.89 5.58
CA PHE A 179 6.46 -14.24 6.84
C PHE A 179 5.78 -15.17 7.87
N GLY A 180 5.43 -16.39 7.47
CA GLY A 180 4.81 -17.38 8.35
C GLY A 180 3.48 -16.90 8.93
N ASP A 181 3.17 -17.32 10.15
CA ASP A 181 1.95 -16.94 10.88
C ASP A 181 2.02 -15.53 11.50
N THR A 182 2.63 -14.59 10.79
CA THR A 182 2.64 -13.18 11.17
C THR A 182 1.52 -12.44 10.43
N PRO A 183 1.15 -11.23 10.88
CA PRO A 183 0.16 -10.42 10.15
C PRO A 183 0.51 -10.15 8.69
N LEU A 184 1.80 -10.09 8.32
CA LEU A 184 2.22 -9.88 6.93
C LEU A 184 2.07 -11.15 6.07
N GLY A 185 2.09 -12.35 6.67
CA GLY A 185 1.91 -13.61 5.98
C GLY A 185 0.44 -13.95 5.68
N ARG A 186 -0.53 -13.35 6.40
CA ARG A 186 -1.95 -13.63 6.16
C ARG A 186 -2.48 -12.88 4.94
N PRO A 187 -3.39 -13.46 4.12
CA PRO A 187 -3.99 -12.80 2.96
C PRO A 187 -4.81 -11.57 3.38
N VAL A 188 -4.89 -10.57 2.50
CA VAL A 188 -5.70 -9.35 2.75
C VAL A 188 -7.20 -9.68 2.74
N LEU A 189 -7.63 -10.55 1.83
CA LEU A 189 -9.03 -10.97 1.72
C LEU A 189 -9.53 -11.78 2.93
N GLY A 190 -8.62 -12.27 3.78
CA GLY A 190 -8.95 -13.25 4.79
C GLY A 190 -8.99 -14.68 4.22
N THR A 191 -9.60 -15.59 4.95
CA THR A 191 -9.85 -16.97 4.53
C THR A 191 -11.35 -17.26 4.59
N VAL A 192 -11.82 -18.30 3.88
CA VAL A 192 -13.23 -18.74 3.94
C VAL A 192 -13.70 -18.89 5.38
N ASP A 193 -12.86 -19.50 6.25
CA ASP A 193 -13.21 -19.73 7.65
C ASP A 193 -13.34 -18.41 8.43
N THR A 194 -12.38 -17.48 8.26
CA THR A 194 -12.41 -16.21 9.00
C THR A 194 -13.55 -15.31 8.53
N ILE A 195 -13.82 -15.24 7.22
CA ILE A 195 -14.93 -14.45 6.65
C ILE A 195 -16.28 -15.00 7.13
N ASN A 196 -16.45 -16.32 7.17
CA ASN A 196 -17.68 -16.94 7.70
C ASN A 196 -17.86 -16.70 9.21
N ALA A 197 -16.78 -16.62 9.97
CA ALA A 197 -16.82 -16.42 11.43
C ALA A 197 -16.99 -14.95 11.85
N LEU A 198 -16.65 -13.99 10.98
CA LEU A 198 -16.75 -12.56 11.28
C LEU A 198 -18.19 -12.14 11.52
N THR A 199 -18.43 -11.49 12.65
CA THR A 199 -19.73 -10.93 13.02
C THR A 199 -19.77 -9.42 12.82
N ARG A 200 -20.96 -8.89 12.57
CA ARG A 200 -21.20 -7.43 12.49
C ARG A 200 -20.64 -6.68 13.71
N GLY A 201 -20.82 -7.24 14.90
CA GLY A 201 -20.32 -6.64 16.14
C GLY A 201 -18.79 -6.56 16.22
N GLN A 202 -18.05 -7.52 15.65
CA GLN A 202 -16.58 -7.47 15.54
C GLN A 202 -16.14 -6.40 14.54
N ILE A 203 -16.76 -6.38 13.36
CA ILE A 203 -16.47 -5.40 12.30
C ILE A 203 -16.75 -3.98 12.79
N ALA A 204 -17.89 -3.73 13.43
CA ALA A 204 -18.23 -2.41 13.97
C ALA A 204 -17.29 -1.93 15.08
N ARG A 205 -16.78 -2.84 15.92
CA ARG A 205 -15.76 -2.51 16.93
C ARG A 205 -14.42 -2.18 16.25
N PHE A 206 -14.04 -2.94 15.21
CA PHE A 206 -12.83 -2.70 14.44
C PHE A 206 -12.88 -1.33 13.77
N TYR A 207 -13.99 -1.00 13.11
CA TYR A 207 -14.24 0.32 12.52
C TYR A 207 -14.08 1.45 13.55
N LYS A 208 -14.80 1.38 14.67
CA LYS A 208 -14.73 2.42 15.73
C LYS A 208 -13.33 2.61 16.30
N LYS A 209 -12.53 1.54 16.34
CA LYS A 209 -11.16 1.58 16.88
C LYS A 209 -10.19 2.24 15.91
N HIS A 210 -10.31 1.98 14.60
CA HIS A 210 -9.28 2.32 13.63
C HIS A 210 -9.62 3.51 12.73
N TYR A 211 -10.89 3.95 12.67
CA TYR A 211 -11.34 5.06 11.85
C TYR A 211 -11.55 6.36 12.65
N ASP A 212 -10.81 6.51 13.77
CA ASP A 212 -10.74 7.78 14.50
C ASP A 212 -9.94 8.81 13.68
N PRO A 213 -10.31 10.12 13.69
CA PRO A 213 -9.62 11.16 12.93
C PRO A 213 -8.11 11.21 13.09
N THR A 214 -7.58 10.79 14.24
CA THR A 214 -6.13 10.73 14.50
C THR A 214 -5.41 9.71 13.62
N HIS A 215 -6.10 8.70 13.15
CA HIS A 215 -5.60 7.65 12.26
C HIS A 215 -5.83 7.96 10.77
N LEU A 216 -6.49 9.10 10.47
CA LEU A 216 -6.88 9.43 9.11
C LEU A 216 -5.99 10.54 8.51
N VAL A 217 -5.74 10.40 7.23
CA VAL A 217 -5.14 11.43 6.38
C VAL A 217 -6.05 11.67 5.20
N VAL A 218 -6.52 12.90 5.05
CA VAL A 218 -7.19 13.35 3.82
C VAL A 218 -6.13 13.83 2.85
N ALA A 219 -6.18 13.33 1.62
CA ALA A 219 -5.32 13.76 0.53
C ALA A 219 -6.15 14.26 -0.65
N ALA A 220 -5.79 15.38 -1.26
CA ALA A 220 -6.42 15.86 -2.48
C ALA A 220 -5.38 16.42 -3.44
N ALA A 221 -5.48 16.07 -4.72
CA ALA A 221 -4.58 16.55 -5.77
C ALA A 221 -5.34 16.96 -7.03
N GLY A 222 -4.80 17.91 -7.77
CA GLY A 222 -5.41 18.45 -8.99
C GLY A 222 -5.70 19.94 -8.87
N ASN A 223 -6.70 20.41 -9.61
CA ASN A 223 -7.13 21.80 -9.52
C ASN A 223 -7.94 22.04 -8.22
N VAL A 224 -7.24 22.08 -7.11
CA VAL A 224 -7.81 22.17 -5.77
C VAL A 224 -7.31 23.41 -5.02
N ASP A 225 -8.20 24.08 -4.29
CA ASP A 225 -7.84 25.13 -3.33
C ASP A 225 -7.76 24.54 -1.91
N HIS A 226 -6.58 24.58 -1.31
CA HIS A 226 -6.32 23.99 0.00
C HIS A 226 -7.28 24.47 1.09
N ALA A 227 -7.54 25.77 1.16
CA ALA A 227 -8.40 26.34 2.20
C ALA A 227 -9.86 25.89 2.03
N THR A 228 -10.30 25.73 0.80
CA THR A 228 -11.64 25.22 0.47
C THR A 228 -11.77 23.75 0.84
N VAL A 229 -10.80 22.89 0.48
CA VAL A 229 -10.78 21.48 0.87
C VAL A 229 -10.82 21.35 2.40
N VAL A 230 -9.91 22.03 3.10
CA VAL A 230 -9.86 22.03 4.57
C VAL A 230 -11.19 22.43 5.20
N ARG A 231 -11.81 23.50 4.69
CA ARG A 231 -13.10 24.00 5.19
C ARG A 231 -14.23 22.97 4.98
N GLN A 232 -14.28 22.33 3.82
CA GLN A 232 -15.31 21.33 3.48
C GLN A 232 -15.15 20.04 4.29
N VAL A 233 -13.93 19.51 4.36
CA VAL A 233 -13.58 18.34 5.19
C VAL A 233 -13.91 18.60 6.65
N ARG A 234 -13.48 19.73 7.19
CA ARG A 234 -13.78 20.12 8.57
C ARG A 234 -15.29 20.11 8.84
N ARG A 235 -16.08 20.76 7.97
CA ARG A 235 -17.54 20.81 8.10
C ARG A 235 -18.18 19.41 8.04
N ALA A 236 -17.69 18.54 7.17
CA ALA A 236 -18.20 17.16 7.06
C ALA A 236 -17.94 16.37 8.36
N PHE A 237 -16.72 16.39 8.87
CA PHE A 237 -16.37 15.70 10.11
C PHE A 237 -17.00 16.32 11.37
N GLU A 238 -17.17 17.65 11.42
CA GLU A 238 -17.89 18.33 12.52
C GLU A 238 -19.38 17.95 12.53
N ARG A 239 -20.03 17.89 11.36
CA ARG A 239 -21.44 17.46 11.24
C ARG A 239 -21.64 16.01 11.70
N ALA A 240 -20.66 15.14 11.43
CA ALA A 240 -20.67 13.77 11.89
C ALA A 240 -20.29 13.61 13.38
N GLY A 241 -19.94 14.68 14.08
CA GLY A 241 -19.50 14.62 15.47
C GLY A 241 -18.13 13.96 15.67
N ALA A 242 -17.32 13.85 14.61
CA ALA A 242 -16.06 13.12 14.66
C ALA A 242 -14.89 13.94 15.24
N LEU A 243 -14.95 15.29 15.24
CA LEU A 243 -13.88 16.18 15.73
C LEU A 243 -14.12 16.67 17.17
N THR A 244 -14.63 15.83 18.04
CA THR A 244 -14.98 16.22 19.44
C THR A 244 -13.77 16.32 20.36
N ARG A 245 -12.72 15.52 20.10
CA ARG A 245 -11.47 15.48 20.89
C ARG A 245 -10.47 16.52 20.39
N THR A 246 -10.70 17.78 20.72
CA THR A 246 -9.92 18.92 20.18
C THR A 246 -8.43 18.93 20.59
N ASP A 247 -8.03 18.17 21.57
CA ASP A 247 -6.66 18.00 22.07
C ASP A 247 -5.96 16.73 21.52
N ALA A 248 -6.67 15.94 20.70
CA ALA A 248 -6.09 14.74 20.09
C ALA A 248 -5.03 15.13 19.03
N VAL A 249 -3.94 14.36 19.02
CA VAL A 249 -2.84 14.51 18.06
C VAL A 249 -2.87 13.38 17.03
N PRO A 250 -2.40 13.62 15.80
CA PRO A 250 -2.27 12.56 14.80
C PRO A 250 -1.43 11.41 15.32
N VAL A 251 -1.78 10.19 14.90
CA VAL A 251 -0.93 9.02 15.12
C VAL A 251 0.30 9.13 14.23
N ASP A 252 1.46 8.89 14.82
CA ASP A 252 2.72 8.86 14.10
C ASP A 252 2.77 7.70 13.10
N PRO A 253 3.58 7.80 12.03
CA PRO A 253 3.88 6.66 11.17
C PRO A 253 4.35 5.45 11.96
N ARG A 254 4.09 4.24 11.44
CA ARG A 254 4.54 3.01 12.09
C ARG A 254 6.05 3.03 12.28
N ASP A 255 6.48 2.73 13.49
CA ASP A 255 7.90 2.59 13.79
C ASP A 255 8.43 1.19 13.36
N GLY A 256 9.68 1.15 12.91
CA GLY A 256 10.37 -0.06 12.46
C GLY A 256 10.94 -0.93 13.58
N ARG A 257 10.40 -0.87 14.80
CA ARG A 257 11.02 -1.51 15.99
C ARG A 257 10.79 -3.01 16.10
N ARG A 258 9.84 -3.58 15.34
CA ARG A 258 9.58 -5.03 15.36
C ARG A 258 10.17 -5.65 14.10
N THR A 259 11.31 -6.32 14.24
CA THR A 259 11.88 -7.12 13.14
C THR A 259 11.08 -8.40 12.97
N ILE A 260 10.39 -8.54 11.85
CA ILE A 260 9.78 -9.82 11.45
C ILE A 260 10.90 -10.70 10.91
N ARG A 261 11.12 -11.85 11.52
CA ARG A 261 12.08 -12.84 11.04
C ARG A 261 11.46 -13.61 9.89
N THR A 262 12.12 -13.64 8.78
CA THR A 262 11.81 -14.49 7.64
C THR A 262 12.54 -15.82 7.80
N ALA A 263 11.90 -16.92 7.38
CA ALA A 263 12.50 -18.23 7.45
C ALA A 263 12.62 -18.77 6.04
N GLY A 264 13.79 -18.87 5.46
CA GLY A 264 13.95 -19.50 4.13
C GLY A 264 13.24 -20.86 4.06
N ARG A 265 12.03 -20.87 3.50
CA ARG A 265 11.12 -22.03 3.41
C ARG A 265 10.79 -22.29 1.95
N VAL A 266 10.35 -23.52 1.68
CA VAL A 266 9.86 -23.94 0.36
C VAL A 266 8.45 -24.47 0.55
N GLU A 267 7.49 -23.87 -0.17
CA GLU A 267 6.10 -24.31 -0.18
C GLU A 267 5.68 -24.62 -1.62
N LEU A 268 5.11 -25.80 -1.79
CA LEU A 268 4.70 -26.32 -3.09
C LEU A 268 3.22 -26.67 -3.04
N LEU A 269 2.41 -25.98 -3.86
CA LEU A 269 0.99 -26.24 -3.98
C LEU A 269 0.71 -26.99 -5.29
N GLY A 270 0.40 -28.27 -5.18
CA GLY A 270 0.02 -29.11 -6.33
C GLY A 270 -1.36 -28.72 -6.85
N ARG A 271 -1.44 -28.10 -8.02
CA ARG A 271 -2.69 -27.78 -8.74
C ARG A 271 -2.60 -28.21 -10.20
N LYS A 272 -3.71 -28.61 -10.77
CA LYS A 272 -3.82 -28.94 -12.19
C LYS A 272 -4.01 -27.65 -12.99
N THR A 273 -2.90 -27.05 -13.42
CA THR A 273 -2.83 -25.81 -14.19
C THR A 273 -2.03 -26.01 -15.48
N GLU A 274 -2.23 -25.17 -16.48
CA GLU A 274 -1.43 -25.21 -17.73
C GLU A 274 0.00 -24.68 -17.51
N GLN A 275 0.16 -23.71 -16.63
CA GLN A 275 1.46 -23.16 -16.25
C GLN A 275 1.79 -23.49 -14.81
N ALA A 276 3.07 -23.45 -14.49
CA ALA A 276 3.55 -23.34 -13.12
C ALA A 276 3.92 -21.89 -12.83
N HIS A 277 3.50 -21.42 -11.66
CA HIS A 277 3.77 -20.08 -11.17
C HIS A 277 4.76 -20.18 -10.01
N VAL A 278 5.82 -19.39 -10.09
CA VAL A 278 6.96 -19.48 -9.19
C VAL A 278 7.25 -18.11 -8.60
N VAL A 279 7.44 -18.04 -7.29
CA VAL A 279 8.01 -16.87 -6.63
C VAL A 279 9.21 -17.31 -5.79
N LEU A 280 10.38 -16.80 -6.16
CA LEU A 280 11.63 -16.92 -5.41
C LEU A 280 11.93 -15.57 -4.78
N GLY A 281 12.20 -15.48 -3.48
CA GLY A 281 12.53 -14.19 -2.89
C GLY A 281 13.23 -14.26 -1.55
N MET A 282 13.74 -13.13 -1.14
CA MET A 282 14.59 -12.92 0.03
C MET A 282 14.04 -11.76 0.87
N PRO A 283 14.45 -11.66 2.15
CA PRO A 283 14.25 -10.45 2.93
C PRO A 283 14.82 -9.23 2.20
N GLY A 284 14.00 -8.20 2.07
CA GLY A 284 14.37 -6.91 1.51
C GLY A 284 14.51 -5.84 2.57
N LEU A 285 14.55 -4.58 2.15
CA LEU A 285 14.74 -3.44 3.03
C LEU A 285 13.40 -2.92 3.58
N ALA A 286 13.41 -2.44 4.82
CA ALA A 286 12.29 -1.70 5.37
C ALA A 286 12.04 -0.42 4.56
N ARG A 287 10.81 0.06 4.57
CA ARG A 287 10.38 1.26 3.82
C ARG A 287 11.20 2.51 4.13
N THR A 288 11.67 2.63 5.37
CA THR A 288 12.44 3.79 5.85
C THR A 288 13.95 3.67 5.65
N ASP A 289 14.45 2.53 5.13
CA ASP A 289 15.87 2.36 4.84
C ASP A 289 16.27 3.23 3.64
N GLU A 290 17.29 4.09 3.80
CA GLU A 290 17.74 4.98 2.73
C GLU A 290 18.33 4.24 1.53
N ARG A 291 18.82 3.01 1.71
CA ARG A 291 19.30 2.15 0.62
C ARG A 291 18.21 1.66 -0.32
N ARG A 292 16.93 1.98 -0.03
CA ARG A 292 15.80 1.66 -0.91
C ARG A 292 15.95 2.23 -2.32
N TRP A 293 16.70 3.34 -2.48
CA TRP A 293 16.95 3.92 -3.81
C TRP A 293 17.87 3.02 -4.64
N ALA A 294 18.94 2.53 -4.05
CA ALA A 294 19.82 1.55 -4.67
C ALA A 294 19.10 0.22 -4.93
N LEU A 295 18.25 -0.22 -3.99
CA LEU A 295 17.39 -1.40 -4.20
C LEU A 295 16.40 -1.20 -5.36
N GLY A 296 15.87 0.00 -5.53
CA GLY A 296 15.01 0.35 -6.67
C GLY A 296 15.73 0.23 -8.01
N VAL A 297 16.95 0.74 -8.10
CA VAL A 297 17.82 0.62 -9.28
C VAL A 297 18.16 -0.85 -9.55
N LEU A 298 18.56 -1.59 -8.53
CA LEU A 298 18.83 -3.03 -8.61
C LEU A 298 17.62 -3.81 -9.15
N ASN A 299 16.46 -3.58 -8.57
CA ASN A 299 15.21 -4.23 -8.98
C ASN A 299 14.87 -3.91 -10.45
N THR A 300 15.00 -2.65 -10.85
CA THR A 300 14.74 -2.23 -12.23
C THR A 300 15.69 -2.90 -13.22
N ALA A 301 16.97 -3.00 -12.90
CA ALA A 301 17.96 -3.68 -13.75
C ALA A 301 17.73 -5.20 -13.83
N LEU A 302 17.29 -5.83 -12.71
CA LEU A 302 17.06 -7.28 -12.66
C LEU A 302 15.79 -7.71 -13.36
N GLY A 303 14.67 -7.05 -13.11
CA GLY A 303 13.36 -7.51 -13.60
C GLY A 303 12.32 -6.41 -13.84
N GLY A 304 12.73 -5.14 -13.90
CA GLY A 304 11.79 -4.02 -14.03
C GLY A 304 11.32 -3.69 -15.44
N GLY A 305 11.82 -4.37 -16.50
CA GLY A 305 11.43 -4.08 -17.86
C GLY A 305 12.02 -5.04 -18.89
N MET A 306 11.72 -4.82 -20.17
CA MET A 306 12.14 -5.70 -21.27
C MET A 306 13.66 -5.79 -21.46
N SER A 307 14.42 -4.78 -21.07
CA SER A 307 15.88 -4.78 -21.11
C SER A 307 16.54 -5.32 -19.83
N SER A 308 15.76 -5.76 -18.84
CA SER A 308 16.26 -6.31 -17.58
C SER A 308 16.88 -7.70 -17.79
N ARG A 309 17.80 -8.08 -16.88
CA ARG A 309 18.53 -9.36 -16.99
C ARG A 309 17.60 -10.57 -17.05
N LEU A 310 16.66 -10.66 -16.13
CA LEU A 310 15.74 -11.81 -16.05
C LEU A 310 14.87 -11.91 -17.31
N PHE A 311 14.37 -10.78 -17.81
CA PHE A 311 13.58 -10.79 -19.02
C PHE A 311 14.42 -11.27 -20.23
N GLN A 312 15.64 -10.76 -20.37
CA GLN A 312 16.54 -11.15 -21.45
C GLN A 312 16.98 -12.63 -21.36
N GLU A 313 17.37 -13.09 -20.14
CA GLU A 313 17.91 -14.43 -19.97
C GLU A 313 16.85 -15.53 -19.99
N VAL A 314 15.68 -15.27 -19.41
CA VAL A 314 14.63 -16.29 -19.29
C VAL A 314 13.68 -16.25 -20.49
N ARG A 315 13.23 -15.06 -20.90
CA ARG A 315 12.23 -14.92 -21.95
C ARG A 315 12.85 -14.77 -23.35
N GLU A 316 13.68 -13.73 -23.58
CA GLU A 316 14.13 -13.40 -24.95
C GLU A 316 15.11 -14.46 -25.50
N LYS A 317 16.13 -14.82 -24.75
CA LYS A 317 17.16 -15.73 -25.22
C LYS A 317 16.74 -17.20 -25.22
N ARG A 318 15.85 -17.62 -24.30
CA ARG A 318 15.53 -19.03 -24.07
C ARG A 318 14.06 -19.40 -24.23
N GLY A 319 13.15 -18.42 -24.24
CA GLY A 319 11.71 -18.66 -24.40
C GLY A 319 11.09 -19.54 -23.30
N LEU A 320 11.63 -19.49 -22.07
CA LEU A 320 11.23 -20.40 -20.99
C LEU A 320 10.00 -19.90 -20.25
N ALA A 321 9.79 -18.59 -20.15
CA ALA A 321 8.65 -17.98 -19.51
C ALA A 321 8.11 -16.82 -20.35
N TYR A 322 6.80 -16.65 -20.38
CA TYR A 322 6.18 -15.46 -20.97
C TYR A 322 6.25 -14.26 -20.06
N SER A 323 6.02 -14.48 -18.76
CA SER A 323 6.09 -13.46 -17.73
C SER A 323 7.22 -13.78 -16.77
N VAL A 324 8.16 -12.86 -16.61
CA VAL A 324 9.22 -12.89 -15.60
C VAL A 324 9.55 -11.46 -15.21
N TYR A 325 9.54 -11.20 -13.89
CA TYR A 325 9.86 -9.88 -13.34
C TYR A 325 10.37 -10.00 -11.91
N SER A 326 11.04 -8.95 -11.44
CA SER A 326 11.35 -8.78 -10.02
C SER A 326 10.57 -7.63 -9.41
N TYR A 327 10.33 -7.69 -8.11
CA TYR A 327 9.59 -6.68 -7.37
C TYR A 327 10.11 -6.55 -5.94
N THR A 328 9.82 -5.40 -5.33
CA THR A 328 10.13 -5.13 -3.93
C THR A 328 8.90 -4.66 -3.19
N SER A 329 8.78 -5.04 -1.92
CA SER A 329 7.78 -4.50 -1.01
C SER A 329 8.46 -4.08 0.28
N GLY A 330 8.27 -2.80 0.66
CA GLY A 330 8.80 -2.27 1.91
C GLY A 330 7.67 -2.01 2.90
N PHE A 331 7.75 -2.63 4.07
CA PHE A 331 6.89 -2.40 5.23
C PHE A 331 7.61 -1.52 6.26
N ALA A 332 6.92 -1.17 7.35
CA ALA A 332 7.50 -0.29 8.36
C ALA A 332 8.79 -0.85 8.98
N ASP A 333 8.89 -2.15 9.17
CA ASP A 333 9.96 -2.84 9.92
C ASP A 333 10.69 -3.93 9.14
N CYS A 334 10.28 -4.23 7.92
CA CYS A 334 10.91 -5.23 7.06
C CYS A 334 10.57 -4.97 5.60
N GLY A 335 11.09 -5.80 4.72
CA GLY A 335 10.72 -5.80 3.31
C GLY A 335 10.95 -7.15 2.68
N LEU A 336 10.66 -7.24 1.39
CA LEU A 336 10.96 -8.38 0.55
C LEU A 336 11.50 -7.92 -0.81
N PHE A 337 12.34 -8.76 -1.40
CA PHE A 337 12.68 -8.77 -2.81
C PHE A 337 12.20 -10.10 -3.38
N GLY A 338 11.45 -10.08 -4.47
CA GLY A 338 10.89 -11.26 -5.10
C GLY A 338 11.12 -11.30 -6.60
N VAL A 339 11.26 -12.51 -7.14
CA VAL A 339 11.27 -12.80 -8.58
C VAL A 339 10.10 -13.73 -8.86
N TYR A 340 9.22 -13.29 -9.74
CA TYR A 340 8.11 -14.10 -10.24
C TYR A 340 8.43 -14.63 -11.63
N ALA A 341 7.99 -15.85 -11.93
CA ALA A 341 7.96 -16.39 -13.28
C ALA A 341 6.76 -17.32 -13.50
N GLY A 342 6.07 -17.11 -14.63
CA GLY A 342 5.04 -18.03 -15.16
C GLY A 342 5.61 -18.84 -16.31
N CYS A 343 5.73 -20.17 -16.17
CA CYS A 343 6.39 -21.03 -17.13
C CYS A 343 5.69 -22.38 -17.32
N ARG A 344 6.12 -23.17 -18.29
CA ARG A 344 5.65 -24.57 -18.42
C ARG A 344 6.14 -25.39 -17.22
N PRO A 345 5.33 -26.32 -16.69
CA PRO A 345 5.70 -27.12 -15.54
C PRO A 345 7.03 -27.90 -15.69
N SER A 346 7.35 -28.33 -16.91
CA SER A 346 8.61 -29.00 -17.21
C SER A 346 9.84 -28.09 -17.16
N GLN A 347 9.65 -26.77 -17.20
CA GLN A 347 10.72 -25.76 -17.27
C GLN A 347 11.01 -25.10 -15.92
N VAL A 348 10.23 -25.35 -14.88
CA VAL A 348 10.35 -24.73 -13.55
C VAL A 348 11.78 -24.78 -13.02
N HIS A 349 12.43 -25.95 -13.12
CA HIS A 349 13.79 -26.14 -12.62
C HIS A 349 14.80 -25.26 -13.38
N ASP A 350 14.70 -25.21 -14.72
CA ASP A 350 15.61 -24.41 -15.54
C ASP A 350 15.41 -22.91 -15.31
N VAL A 351 14.14 -22.45 -15.20
CA VAL A 351 13.81 -21.06 -14.87
C VAL A 351 14.40 -20.68 -13.52
N LEU A 352 14.19 -21.50 -12.48
CA LEU A 352 14.71 -21.23 -11.13
C LEU A 352 16.24 -21.18 -11.12
N ARG A 353 16.89 -22.15 -11.79
CA ARG A 353 18.36 -22.19 -11.90
C ARG A 353 18.89 -20.91 -12.56
N ILE A 354 18.30 -20.48 -13.69
CA ILE A 354 18.74 -19.27 -14.39
C ILE A 354 18.50 -18.03 -13.53
N CYS A 355 17.32 -17.93 -12.91
CA CYS A 355 17.06 -16.82 -12.00
C CYS A 355 18.09 -16.78 -10.85
N ARG A 356 18.41 -17.93 -10.26
CA ARG A 356 19.39 -18.03 -9.19
C ARG A 356 20.79 -17.65 -9.67
N ASP A 357 21.22 -18.21 -10.80
CA ASP A 357 22.54 -17.92 -11.40
C ASP A 357 22.71 -16.40 -11.65
N GLU A 358 21.67 -15.72 -12.18
CA GLU A 358 21.71 -14.28 -12.41
C GLU A 358 21.72 -13.46 -11.11
N LEU A 359 20.96 -13.88 -10.08
CA LEU A 359 21.00 -13.22 -8.77
C LEU A 359 22.36 -13.38 -8.11
N ASP A 360 22.95 -14.58 -8.11
CA ASP A 360 24.26 -14.88 -7.54
C ASP A 360 25.38 -14.13 -8.29
N LYS A 361 25.26 -14.03 -9.62
CA LYS A 361 26.19 -13.25 -10.44
C LYS A 361 26.13 -11.76 -10.09
N VAL A 362 24.93 -11.17 -9.92
CA VAL A 362 24.81 -9.78 -9.52
C VAL A 362 25.26 -9.55 -8.09
N ALA A 363 25.05 -10.49 -7.18
CA ALA A 363 25.55 -10.41 -5.81
C ALA A 363 27.09 -10.42 -5.74
N SER A 364 27.76 -11.17 -6.63
CA SER A 364 29.22 -11.32 -6.64
C SER A 364 29.93 -10.27 -7.49
N GLU A 365 29.41 -10.01 -8.70
CA GLU A 365 30.08 -9.15 -9.69
C GLU A 365 29.50 -7.73 -9.74
N GLY A 366 28.22 -7.54 -9.30
CA GLY A 366 27.47 -6.31 -9.43
C GLY A 366 26.78 -6.20 -10.79
N LEU A 367 26.22 -5.01 -11.05
CA LEU A 367 25.68 -4.60 -12.34
C LEU A 367 26.75 -3.83 -13.13
N THR A 368 26.66 -3.86 -14.45
CA THR A 368 27.48 -3.01 -15.30
C THR A 368 27.01 -1.55 -15.27
N ASP A 369 27.90 -0.61 -15.59
CA ASP A 369 27.56 0.82 -15.66
C ASP A 369 26.42 1.10 -16.64
N GLU A 370 26.36 0.36 -17.75
CA GLU A 370 25.27 0.48 -18.71
C GLU A 370 23.92 0.01 -18.14
N GLU A 371 23.89 -1.06 -17.37
CA GLU A 371 22.67 -1.56 -16.70
C GLU A 371 22.18 -0.56 -15.66
N ILE A 372 23.09 0.00 -14.87
CA ILE A 372 22.77 1.03 -13.88
C ILE A 372 22.22 2.28 -14.56
N THR A 373 22.89 2.76 -15.62
CA THR A 373 22.43 3.94 -16.40
C THR A 373 21.03 3.73 -16.97
N ARG A 374 20.75 2.56 -17.56
CA ARG A 374 19.41 2.23 -18.07
C ARG A 374 18.38 2.15 -16.96
N ALA A 375 18.71 1.52 -15.85
CA ALA A 375 17.79 1.36 -14.70
C ALA A 375 17.45 2.72 -14.06
N VAL A 376 18.43 3.60 -13.88
CA VAL A 376 18.24 4.97 -13.40
C VAL A 376 17.35 5.75 -14.34
N GLY A 377 17.60 5.68 -15.65
CA GLY A 377 16.78 6.35 -16.67
C GLY A 377 15.33 5.84 -16.68
N GLN A 378 15.15 4.51 -16.63
CA GLN A 378 13.82 3.90 -16.60
C GLN A 378 13.06 4.25 -15.31
N LEU A 379 13.71 4.16 -14.15
CA LEU A 379 13.09 4.48 -12.84
C LEU A 379 12.72 5.96 -12.75
N SER A 380 13.59 6.85 -13.24
CA SER A 380 13.31 8.29 -13.29
C SER A 380 12.15 8.60 -14.23
N GLY A 381 12.17 8.06 -15.46
CA GLY A 381 11.11 8.26 -16.44
C GLY A 381 9.76 7.74 -15.94
N SER A 382 9.72 6.53 -15.41
CA SER A 382 8.48 5.95 -14.86
C SER A 382 7.93 6.73 -13.67
N THR A 383 8.81 7.30 -12.83
CA THR A 383 8.41 8.17 -11.71
C THR A 383 7.72 9.43 -12.21
N VAL A 384 8.27 10.10 -13.22
CA VAL A 384 7.67 11.33 -13.77
C VAL A 384 6.36 11.04 -14.50
N LEU A 385 6.38 10.08 -15.45
CA LEU A 385 5.21 9.72 -16.23
C LEU A 385 4.06 9.21 -15.37
N GLY A 386 4.37 8.46 -14.30
CA GLY A 386 3.37 7.98 -13.35
C GLY A 386 2.70 9.10 -12.54
N LEU A 387 3.29 10.30 -12.47
CA LEU A 387 2.75 11.44 -11.71
C LEU A 387 2.03 12.48 -12.57
N GLU A 388 1.68 12.17 -13.81
CA GLU A 388 0.81 13.03 -14.64
C GLU A 388 -0.68 12.89 -14.27
N ASP A 389 -1.05 11.81 -13.58
CA ASP A 389 -2.40 11.53 -13.12
C ASP A 389 -2.66 12.07 -11.71
N THR A 390 -3.81 12.76 -11.52
CA THR A 390 -4.17 13.34 -10.21
C THR A 390 -4.39 12.27 -9.13
N GLY A 391 -4.81 11.06 -9.51
CA GLY A 391 -4.94 9.92 -8.61
C GLY A 391 -3.57 9.45 -8.11
N ALA A 392 -2.59 9.33 -9.00
CA ALA A 392 -1.22 8.96 -8.64
C ALA A 392 -0.57 10.00 -7.71
N ILE A 393 -0.82 11.29 -7.96
CA ILE A 393 -0.33 12.38 -7.10
C ILE A 393 -1.01 12.33 -5.73
N MET A 394 -2.33 12.15 -5.68
CA MET A 394 -3.09 11.99 -4.43
C MET A 394 -2.55 10.80 -3.62
N ASN A 395 -2.31 9.67 -4.30
CA ASN A 395 -1.74 8.48 -3.68
C ASN A 395 -0.34 8.76 -3.12
N ARG A 396 0.51 9.46 -3.85
CA ARG A 396 1.85 9.83 -3.41
C ARG A 396 1.82 10.67 -2.13
N ILE A 397 1.05 11.78 -2.11
CA ILE A 397 1.02 12.67 -0.95
C ILE A 397 0.31 12.04 0.25
N GLY A 398 -0.76 11.27 0.03
CA GLY A 398 -1.49 10.56 1.08
C GLY A 398 -0.64 9.47 1.74
N LYS A 399 -0.02 8.62 0.92
CA LYS A 399 0.88 7.56 1.40
C LYS A 399 2.12 8.14 2.08
N SER A 400 2.71 9.23 1.55
CA SER A 400 3.86 9.89 2.16
C SER A 400 3.52 10.44 3.54
N GLU A 401 2.39 11.12 3.68
CA GLU A 401 1.93 11.65 4.98
C GLU A 401 1.65 10.53 5.99
N LEU A 402 1.00 9.44 5.54
CA LEU A 402 0.64 8.34 6.41
C LEU A 402 1.85 7.50 6.86
N CYS A 403 2.75 7.19 5.91
CA CYS A 403 3.82 6.22 6.10
C CYS A 403 5.14 6.82 6.56
N TRP A 404 5.40 8.10 6.26
CA TRP A 404 6.65 8.79 6.62
C TRP A 404 6.43 10.06 7.43
N GLY A 405 5.23 10.64 7.42
CA GLY A 405 4.93 11.93 8.07
C GLY A 405 5.60 13.14 7.41
N THR A 406 6.24 12.94 6.26
CA THR A 406 6.98 13.95 5.49
C THR A 406 6.64 13.84 4.02
N GLN A 407 6.86 14.94 3.29
CA GLN A 407 6.69 14.99 1.84
C GLN A 407 8.06 15.16 1.16
N MET A 408 8.25 14.47 0.05
CA MET A 408 9.44 14.60 -0.80
C MET A 408 8.99 15.12 -2.16
N SER A 409 9.70 16.11 -2.71
CA SER A 409 9.43 16.60 -4.06
C SER A 409 9.81 15.57 -5.12
N VAL A 410 9.23 15.69 -6.30
CA VAL A 410 9.62 14.84 -7.45
C VAL A 410 11.08 15.06 -7.80
N ASP A 411 11.54 16.33 -7.79
CA ASP A 411 12.94 16.67 -8.05
C ASP A 411 13.89 16.01 -7.04
N ASP A 412 13.52 16.00 -5.74
CA ASP A 412 14.32 15.33 -4.72
C ASP A 412 14.34 13.81 -4.93
N MET A 413 13.21 13.20 -5.34
CA MET A 413 13.17 11.78 -5.69
C MET A 413 14.09 11.48 -6.88
N LEU A 414 14.01 12.27 -7.95
CA LEU A 414 14.86 12.12 -9.13
C LEU A 414 16.34 12.33 -8.78
N ALA A 415 16.65 13.33 -7.96
CA ALA A 415 18.02 13.56 -7.48
C ALA A 415 18.56 12.38 -6.66
N ARG A 416 17.72 11.76 -5.81
CA ARG A 416 18.09 10.54 -5.06
C ARG A 416 18.34 9.35 -5.96
N ILE A 417 17.48 9.16 -6.99
CA ILE A 417 17.66 8.09 -7.97
C ILE A 417 18.94 8.32 -8.78
N ALA A 418 19.17 9.53 -9.25
CA ALA A 418 20.35 9.89 -10.05
C ALA A 418 21.67 9.82 -9.24
N ALA A 419 21.61 10.00 -7.93
CA ALA A 419 22.77 9.95 -7.05
C ALA A 419 23.19 8.51 -6.67
N VAL A 420 22.40 7.50 -7.02
CA VAL A 420 22.73 6.09 -6.71
C VAL A 420 24.03 5.69 -7.43
N THR A 421 24.99 5.23 -6.67
CA THR A 421 26.30 4.81 -7.17
C THR A 421 26.37 3.30 -7.44
N PRO A 422 27.27 2.84 -8.34
CA PRO A 422 27.48 1.41 -8.56
C PRO A 422 27.88 0.65 -7.29
N ASP A 423 28.61 1.28 -6.38
CA ASP A 423 29.03 0.66 -5.13
C ASP A 423 27.86 0.46 -4.17
N GLU A 424 26.93 1.43 -4.05
CA GLU A 424 25.69 1.28 -3.27
C GLU A 424 24.81 0.15 -3.83
N VAL A 425 24.67 0.06 -5.16
CA VAL A 425 23.91 -1.04 -5.79
C VAL A 425 24.57 -2.39 -5.50
N ARG A 426 25.90 -2.47 -5.58
CA ARG A 426 26.67 -3.70 -5.27
C ARG A 426 26.53 -4.10 -3.81
N GLU A 427 26.59 -3.14 -2.87
CA GLU A 427 26.39 -3.39 -1.45
C GLU A 427 24.99 -3.96 -1.18
N VAL A 428 23.94 -3.29 -1.69
CA VAL A 428 22.55 -3.75 -1.53
C VAL A 428 22.33 -5.10 -2.20
N ALA A 429 22.89 -5.33 -3.39
CA ALA A 429 22.80 -6.62 -4.06
C ALA A 429 23.39 -7.75 -3.20
N ARG A 430 24.57 -7.52 -2.63
CA ARG A 430 25.21 -8.47 -1.72
C ARG A 430 24.34 -8.70 -0.48
N ASP A 431 23.90 -7.63 0.18
CA ASP A 431 23.11 -7.74 1.42
C ASP A 431 21.78 -8.44 1.24
N VAL A 432 21.09 -8.22 0.11
CA VAL A 432 19.74 -8.76 -0.15
C VAL A 432 19.80 -10.13 -0.83
N LEU A 433 20.57 -10.25 -1.92
CA LEU A 433 20.51 -11.44 -2.79
C LEU A 433 21.23 -12.66 -2.23
N THR A 434 22.16 -12.48 -1.26
CA THR A 434 22.85 -13.60 -0.60
C THR A 434 22.11 -14.16 0.60
N GLN A 435 20.98 -13.55 0.98
CA GLN A 435 20.18 -14.07 2.08
C GLN A 435 19.50 -15.40 1.68
N ARG A 436 19.17 -16.21 2.69
CA ARG A 436 18.48 -17.47 2.46
C ARG A 436 17.13 -17.24 1.80
N PRO A 437 16.91 -17.74 0.58
CA PRO A 437 15.66 -17.51 -0.14
C PRO A 437 14.49 -18.31 0.40
N SER A 438 13.28 -17.81 0.17
CA SER A 438 12.03 -18.55 0.24
C SER A 438 11.53 -18.83 -1.18
N LEU A 439 10.87 -19.96 -1.37
CA LEU A 439 10.33 -20.40 -2.66
C LEU A 439 8.88 -20.82 -2.51
N SER A 440 8.01 -20.31 -3.36
CA SER A 440 6.65 -20.82 -3.52
C SER A 440 6.40 -21.21 -4.97
N VAL A 441 5.80 -22.35 -5.18
CA VAL A 441 5.47 -22.85 -6.51
C VAL A 441 4.05 -23.42 -6.52
N ILE A 442 3.27 -23.01 -7.51
CA ILE A 442 1.95 -23.59 -7.79
C ILE A 442 1.98 -24.20 -9.19
N GLY A 443 1.52 -25.44 -9.30
CA GLY A 443 1.47 -26.11 -10.60
C GLY A 443 1.26 -27.62 -10.49
N PRO A 444 1.19 -28.34 -11.62
CA PRO A 444 1.01 -29.78 -11.67
C PRO A 444 2.33 -30.50 -11.38
N LEU A 445 2.90 -30.27 -10.19
CA LEU A 445 4.18 -30.78 -9.75
C LEU A 445 4.06 -32.25 -9.32
N LYS A 446 5.06 -33.08 -9.69
CA LYS A 446 5.20 -34.47 -9.23
C LYS A 446 6.16 -34.50 -8.02
N ASP A 447 6.00 -35.45 -7.12
CA ASP A 447 6.78 -35.60 -5.89
C ASP A 447 8.30 -35.50 -6.13
N LYS A 448 8.81 -36.15 -7.16
CA LYS A 448 10.24 -36.07 -7.53
C LYS A 448 10.72 -34.68 -7.96
N GLN A 449 9.81 -33.82 -8.44
CA GLN A 449 10.13 -32.42 -8.77
C GLN A 449 10.18 -31.60 -7.49
N ALA A 450 9.30 -31.88 -6.54
CA ALA A 450 9.30 -31.21 -5.23
C ALA A 450 10.63 -31.41 -4.50
N ASP A 451 11.17 -32.61 -4.44
CA ASP A 451 12.48 -32.89 -3.81
C ASP A 451 13.62 -32.10 -4.46
N ARG A 452 13.62 -32.00 -5.79
CA ARG A 452 14.62 -31.21 -6.52
C ARG A 452 14.50 -29.70 -6.26
N LEU A 453 13.27 -29.19 -6.11
CA LEU A 453 13.04 -27.78 -5.83
C LEU A 453 13.49 -27.41 -4.41
N HIS A 454 13.30 -28.30 -3.43
CA HIS A 454 13.87 -28.14 -2.10
C HIS A 454 15.41 -28.06 -2.12
N GLN A 455 16.06 -28.90 -2.94
CA GLN A 455 17.53 -28.88 -3.10
C GLN A 455 18.05 -27.64 -3.81
N ALA A 456 17.28 -27.08 -4.75
CA ALA A 456 17.69 -25.89 -5.54
C ALA A 456 17.70 -24.60 -4.71
N VAL A 457 17.10 -24.59 -3.50
CA VAL A 457 16.95 -23.40 -2.63
C VAL A 457 17.67 -23.58 -1.29
N SER A 458 18.17 -24.80 -1.00
CA SER A 458 19.00 -25.11 0.18
C SER A 458 20.45 -24.70 -0.01
#